data_61b4c36a71cab7edf95292cf9706c37a
#
_entry.id   61b4c36a71cab7edf95292cf9706c37a
#
_cell.length_a   1.000
_cell.length_b   1.000
_cell.length_c   1.000
_cell.angle_alpha   90.00
_cell.angle_beta   90.00
_cell.angle_gamma   90.00
#
_symmetry.space_group_name_H-M   'P 1'
#
loop_
_entity.id
_entity.type
_entity.pdbx_description
1 polymer ?
#
loop_
_entity_poly.entity_id
_entity_poly.type
_entity_poly.pdbx_seq_one_letter_code
_entity_poly.pdbx_strand_id
1 'polypeptide(L)'
;MTLANNFVTYANLIVTALNSMAARFITIEYVRKNYKKANLYYNSVFWGNLIIVVVLLVPAVLLIVNLQNCINVPSDILWDVKLLFSFVFLGFFLSTGMPNWDCGVYVTNRLDRQYVPTMMTAMLRCVMLFLMLTILTPHVWYVGFASAMVTVIGLVVNWYNTKKLTPELHITLNDRKPMCSRKALRELVGSGLWNSISNVGNMLLSGLDLIICNMILGATSMGVLSLSKILPTYMQQMSSSICSAFAPELVINYAKDDRKKLLHDILRAMKLTSVVMTIPIAGIIVLGDYFFALWVPSQDAHLLQILSILSILGYMFTSGTQILYNVFSTVNKVKQNSIAMVISGVVSVCVTLLIANFTEYGLYAVAGVSTAVNLVRNMSFTLPATARYLGFKWYQFFPQVGTTVLSSLLLVAIGFLIKPILPGGSWLELILSATVIGVIGLVVNIYLVLNAGERRYLFGKVRQKLGR
;
A
#
# COMPACT_ATOMS: atom_id res chain seq x y z
N MET A 1 -8.18 10.93 17.28
CA MET A 1 -7.90 10.74 15.84
C MET A 1 -7.86 9.25 15.43
N THR A 2 -7.08 8.41 16.10
CA THR A 2 -6.96 6.98 15.73
C THR A 2 -8.30 6.25 15.76
N LEU A 3 -9.12 6.43 16.81
CA LEU A 3 -10.45 5.82 16.90
C LEU A 3 -11.37 6.25 15.75
N ALA A 4 -11.43 7.55 15.44
CA ALA A 4 -12.25 8.05 14.32
C ALA A 4 -11.80 7.42 12.98
N ASN A 5 -10.48 7.30 12.75
CA ASN A 5 -9.93 6.65 11.57
C ASN A 5 -10.24 5.15 11.52
N ASN A 6 -10.33 4.47 12.67
CA ASN A 6 -10.72 3.06 12.71
C ASN A 6 -12.15 2.85 12.18
N PHE A 7 -13.10 3.70 12.59
CA PHE A 7 -14.46 3.66 12.04
C PHE A 7 -14.49 3.91 10.53
N VAL A 8 -13.71 4.89 10.04
CA VAL A 8 -13.56 5.13 8.60
C VAL A 8 -12.95 3.91 7.89
N THR A 9 -11.99 3.23 8.52
CA THR A 9 -11.38 2.01 7.95
C THR A 9 -12.41 0.89 7.77
N TYR A 10 -13.30 0.68 8.75
CA TYR A 10 -14.39 -0.29 8.60
C TYR A 10 -15.38 0.11 7.50
N ALA A 11 -15.75 1.39 7.42
CA ALA A 11 -16.60 1.91 6.35
C ALA A 11 -15.93 1.74 4.96
N ASN A 12 -14.62 1.93 4.87
CA ASN A 12 -13.84 1.71 3.65
C ASN A 12 -13.88 0.28 3.13
N LEU A 13 -14.10 -0.74 3.95
CA LEU A 13 -14.29 -2.12 3.48
C LEU A 13 -15.48 -2.25 2.53
N ILE A 14 -16.57 -1.54 2.84
CA ILE A 14 -17.78 -1.51 2.00
C ILE A 14 -17.50 -0.71 0.71
N VAL A 15 -16.89 0.46 0.85
CA VAL A 15 -16.52 1.33 -0.29
C VAL A 15 -15.56 0.64 -1.25
N THR A 16 -14.60 -0.13 -0.73
CA THR A 16 -13.62 -0.89 -1.50
C THR A 16 -14.32 -1.93 -2.40
N ALA A 17 -15.40 -2.56 -1.95
CA ALA A 17 -16.14 -3.53 -2.75
C ALA A 17 -16.70 -2.92 -4.06
N LEU A 18 -17.00 -1.64 -4.09
CA LEU A 18 -17.46 -0.96 -5.30
C LEU A 18 -16.30 -0.32 -6.08
N ASN A 19 -15.38 0.35 -5.39
CA ASN A 19 -14.40 1.24 -6.02
C ASN A 19 -13.11 0.54 -6.48
N SER A 20 -12.71 -0.56 -5.85
CA SER A 20 -11.42 -1.22 -6.12
C SER A 20 -11.21 -1.67 -7.58
N MET A 21 -12.30 -1.95 -8.29
CA MET A 21 -12.25 -2.38 -9.69
C MET A 21 -12.71 -1.31 -10.68
N ALA A 22 -13.22 -0.17 -10.18
CA ALA A 22 -13.79 0.90 -11.00
C ALA A 22 -12.78 1.44 -12.03
N ALA A 23 -11.59 1.82 -11.58
CA ALA A 23 -10.53 2.35 -12.44
C ALA A 23 -10.17 1.38 -13.58
N ARG A 24 -10.11 0.07 -13.29
CA ARG A 24 -9.85 -0.97 -14.30
C ARG A 24 -10.94 -1.03 -15.36
N PHE A 25 -12.22 -1.15 -14.98
CA PHE A 25 -13.31 -1.28 -15.93
C PHE A 25 -13.44 -0.02 -16.81
N ILE A 26 -13.32 1.16 -16.20
CA ILE A 26 -13.36 2.43 -16.92
C ILE A 26 -12.18 2.53 -17.91
N THR A 27 -10.94 2.20 -17.47
CA THR A 27 -9.75 2.28 -18.31
C THR A 27 -9.84 1.35 -19.52
N ILE A 28 -10.28 0.09 -19.34
CA ILE A 28 -10.39 -0.86 -20.45
C ILE A 28 -11.32 -0.34 -21.53
N GLU A 29 -12.51 0.13 -21.16
CA GLU A 29 -13.49 0.63 -22.13
C GLU A 29 -13.05 1.96 -22.76
N TYR A 30 -12.39 2.83 -21.99
CA TYR A 30 -11.86 4.09 -22.48
C TYR A 30 -10.75 3.89 -23.52
N VAL A 31 -9.78 3.00 -23.24
CA VAL A 31 -8.68 2.66 -24.16
C VAL A 31 -9.21 2.03 -25.46
N ARG A 32 -10.30 1.27 -25.37
CA ARG A 32 -11.02 0.71 -26.53
C ARG A 32 -11.89 1.74 -27.25
N LYS A 33 -11.85 3.00 -26.84
CA LYS A 33 -12.67 4.12 -27.38
C LYS A 33 -14.18 3.93 -27.23
N ASN A 34 -14.61 3.03 -26.33
CA ASN A 34 -16.03 2.82 -26.01
C ASN A 34 -16.45 3.76 -24.87
N TYR A 35 -16.46 5.05 -25.15
CA TYR A 35 -16.75 6.09 -24.15
C TYR A 35 -18.14 5.98 -23.53
N LYS A 36 -19.14 5.46 -24.27
CA LYS A 36 -20.48 5.22 -23.73
C LYS A 36 -20.45 4.22 -22.55
N LYS A 37 -19.73 3.12 -22.72
CA LYS A 37 -19.63 2.09 -21.68
C LYS A 37 -18.69 2.52 -20.56
N ALA A 38 -17.62 3.26 -20.86
CA ALA A 38 -16.77 3.87 -19.85
C ALA A 38 -17.56 4.83 -18.94
N ASN A 39 -18.38 5.71 -19.53
CA ASN A 39 -19.29 6.59 -18.80
C ASN A 39 -20.36 5.83 -18.02
N LEU A 40 -20.86 4.70 -18.53
CA LEU A 40 -21.82 3.86 -17.81
C LEU A 40 -21.21 3.34 -16.50
N TYR A 41 -19.97 2.83 -16.54
CA TYR A 41 -19.27 2.40 -15.33
C TYR A 41 -18.97 3.60 -14.41
N TYR A 42 -18.50 4.72 -14.95
CA TYR A 42 -18.17 5.91 -14.19
C TYR A 42 -19.38 6.45 -13.41
N ASN A 43 -20.52 6.61 -14.09
CA ASN A 43 -21.78 7.02 -13.47
C ASN A 43 -22.33 5.99 -12.48
N SER A 44 -22.21 4.67 -12.80
CA SER A 44 -22.66 3.61 -11.89
C SER A 44 -21.87 3.61 -10.58
N VAL A 45 -20.57 3.87 -10.63
CA VAL A 45 -19.73 4.02 -9.43
C VAL A 45 -20.18 5.24 -8.61
N PHE A 46 -20.39 6.38 -9.25
CA PHE A 46 -20.84 7.60 -8.57
C PHE A 46 -22.17 7.40 -7.84
N TRP A 47 -23.19 6.88 -8.52
CA TRP A 47 -24.50 6.63 -7.90
C TRP A 47 -24.43 5.55 -6.81
N GLY A 48 -23.62 4.51 -7.02
CA GLY A 48 -23.39 3.48 -6.00
C GLY A 48 -22.71 4.05 -4.76
N ASN A 49 -21.70 4.88 -4.90
CA ASN A 49 -21.04 5.57 -3.79
C ASN A 49 -21.99 6.52 -3.05
N LEU A 50 -22.84 7.24 -3.77
CA LEU A 50 -23.82 8.13 -3.16
C LEU A 50 -24.81 7.36 -2.27
N ILE A 51 -25.26 6.18 -2.72
CA ILE A 51 -26.11 5.28 -1.92
C ILE A 51 -25.34 4.83 -0.65
N ILE A 52 -24.09 4.42 -0.80
CA ILE A 52 -23.26 3.99 0.35
C ILE A 52 -23.09 5.14 1.35
N VAL A 53 -22.84 6.38 0.88
CA VAL A 53 -22.73 7.56 1.74
C VAL A 53 -24.01 7.79 2.51
N VAL A 54 -25.18 7.77 1.85
CA VAL A 54 -26.48 7.98 2.52
C VAL A 54 -26.73 6.89 3.57
N VAL A 55 -26.42 5.64 3.27
CA VAL A 55 -26.58 4.52 4.22
C VAL A 55 -25.63 4.65 5.41
N LEU A 56 -24.37 5.05 5.19
CA LEU A 56 -23.38 5.18 6.25
C LEU A 56 -23.51 6.48 7.05
N LEU A 57 -24.19 7.50 6.52
CA LEU A 57 -24.39 8.78 7.21
C LEU A 57 -25.23 8.60 8.48
N VAL A 58 -26.25 7.76 8.45
CA VAL A 58 -27.13 7.50 9.61
C VAL A 58 -26.33 6.94 10.81
N PRO A 59 -25.60 5.82 10.69
CA PRO A 59 -24.81 5.30 11.83
C PRO A 59 -23.69 6.27 12.24
N ALA A 60 -23.11 7.04 11.32
CA ALA A 60 -22.09 8.03 11.66
C ALA A 60 -22.65 9.17 12.53
N VAL A 61 -23.82 9.70 12.18
CA VAL A 61 -24.50 10.73 12.98
C VAL A 61 -24.91 10.17 14.35
N LEU A 62 -25.50 8.96 14.39
CA LEU A 62 -25.86 8.31 15.66
C LEU A 62 -24.65 8.11 16.57
N LEU A 63 -23.50 7.73 15.99
CA LEU A 63 -22.26 7.58 16.74
C LEU A 63 -21.76 8.91 17.31
N ILE A 64 -21.78 10.01 16.53
CA ILE A 64 -21.35 11.34 17.00
C ILE A 64 -22.25 11.83 18.12
N VAL A 65 -23.57 11.68 17.97
CA VAL A 65 -24.54 12.11 18.98
C VAL A 65 -24.33 11.36 20.30
N ASN A 66 -24.20 10.02 20.21
CA ASN A 66 -24.08 9.14 21.38
C ASN A 66 -22.61 8.82 21.73
N LEU A 67 -21.65 9.64 21.33
CA LEU A 67 -20.23 9.38 21.49
C LEU A 67 -19.83 9.13 22.94
N GLN A 68 -20.43 9.85 23.88
CA GLN A 68 -20.23 9.70 25.32
C GLN A 68 -20.62 8.32 25.88
N ASN A 69 -21.54 7.63 25.24
CA ASN A 69 -21.98 6.30 25.65
C ASN A 69 -21.14 5.18 24.98
N CYS A 70 -20.47 5.51 23.88
CA CYS A 70 -19.67 4.54 23.11
C CYS A 70 -18.19 4.57 23.49
N ILE A 71 -17.68 5.70 23.96
CA ILE A 71 -16.25 5.93 24.23
C ILE A 71 -16.12 6.74 25.53
N ASN A 72 -15.24 6.30 26.42
CA ASN A 72 -14.90 7.04 27.63
C ASN A 72 -14.08 8.28 27.26
N VAL A 73 -14.71 9.44 27.22
CA VAL A 73 -14.07 10.73 26.93
C VAL A 73 -14.31 11.67 28.12
N PRO A 74 -13.26 12.34 28.64
CA PRO A 74 -13.44 13.37 29.67
C PRO A 74 -14.44 14.45 29.21
N SER A 75 -15.27 14.93 30.11
CA SER A 75 -16.32 15.93 29.80
C SER A 75 -15.79 17.22 29.20
N ASP A 76 -14.58 17.62 29.63
CA ASP A 76 -13.93 18.87 29.26
C ASP A 76 -13.57 18.96 27.76
N ILE A 77 -13.27 17.80 27.14
CA ILE A 77 -12.88 17.73 25.72
C ILE A 77 -13.93 17.05 24.83
N LEU A 78 -15.12 16.75 25.37
CA LEU A 78 -16.16 16.02 24.65
C LEU A 78 -16.59 16.74 23.36
N TRP A 79 -16.73 18.04 23.40
CA TRP A 79 -17.06 18.86 22.22
C TRP A 79 -15.96 18.82 21.16
N ASP A 80 -14.71 18.93 21.57
CA ASP A 80 -13.55 18.82 20.68
C ASP A 80 -13.52 17.47 19.97
N VAL A 81 -13.82 16.39 20.71
CA VAL A 81 -13.83 15.03 20.14
C VAL A 81 -15.02 14.86 19.21
N LYS A 82 -16.21 15.39 19.54
CA LYS A 82 -17.37 15.37 18.61
C LYS A 82 -17.07 16.11 17.30
N LEU A 83 -16.44 17.28 17.38
CA LEU A 83 -16.01 18.05 16.20
C LEU A 83 -14.95 17.29 15.40
N LEU A 84 -13.97 16.67 16.08
CA LEU A 84 -12.97 15.83 15.41
C LEU A 84 -13.62 14.70 14.57
N PHE A 85 -14.55 13.94 15.18
CA PHE A 85 -15.27 12.88 14.48
C PHE A 85 -16.09 13.43 13.32
N SER A 86 -16.77 14.58 13.52
CA SER A 86 -17.55 15.25 12.47
C SER A 86 -16.69 15.61 11.26
N PHE A 87 -15.51 16.21 11.46
CA PHE A 87 -14.60 16.56 10.37
C PHE A 87 -14.00 15.34 9.68
N VAL A 88 -13.66 14.30 10.43
CA VAL A 88 -13.11 13.04 9.87
C VAL A 88 -14.17 12.36 8.99
N PHE A 89 -15.41 12.24 9.47
CA PHE A 89 -16.51 11.67 8.70
C PHE A 89 -16.91 12.55 7.52
N LEU A 90 -16.91 13.88 7.69
CA LEU A 90 -17.14 14.82 6.58
C LEU A 90 -16.13 14.60 5.44
N GLY A 91 -14.83 14.52 5.77
CA GLY A 91 -13.79 14.21 4.79
C GLY A 91 -14.01 12.88 4.08
N PHE A 92 -14.39 11.83 4.83
CA PHE A 92 -14.72 10.52 4.27
C PHE A 92 -15.94 10.57 3.34
N PHE A 93 -17.03 11.20 3.76
CA PHE A 93 -18.24 11.28 2.93
C PHE A 93 -18.05 12.14 1.69
N LEU A 94 -17.29 13.23 1.78
CA LEU A 94 -16.94 14.04 0.61
C LEU A 94 -16.09 13.24 -0.36
N SER A 95 -15.04 12.54 0.12
CA SER A 95 -14.18 11.75 -0.76
C SER A 95 -14.90 10.58 -1.43
N THR A 96 -15.88 9.97 -0.73
CA THR A 96 -16.63 8.82 -1.25
C THR A 96 -17.81 9.26 -2.13
N GLY A 97 -18.54 10.30 -1.73
CA GLY A 97 -19.76 10.77 -2.41
C GLY A 97 -19.51 11.62 -3.64
N MET A 98 -18.29 12.13 -3.81
CA MET A 98 -17.92 12.82 -5.03
C MET A 98 -17.57 11.84 -6.15
N PRO A 99 -17.65 12.26 -7.43
CA PRO A 99 -17.24 11.42 -8.54
C PRO A 99 -15.80 10.93 -8.39
N ASN A 100 -15.53 9.74 -8.91
CA ASN A 100 -14.17 9.17 -8.86
C ASN A 100 -13.25 9.89 -9.86
N TRP A 101 -12.87 11.12 -9.51
CA TRP A 101 -12.02 11.97 -10.38
C TRP A 101 -10.58 11.45 -10.50
N ASP A 102 -10.14 10.53 -9.66
CA ASP A 102 -8.83 9.87 -9.82
C ASP A 102 -8.76 9.01 -11.09
N CYS A 103 -9.91 8.56 -11.62
CA CYS A 103 -9.96 7.77 -12.83
C CYS A 103 -9.35 8.47 -14.06
N GLY A 104 -9.50 9.79 -14.21
CA GLY A 104 -8.93 10.53 -15.33
C GLY A 104 -7.40 10.47 -15.36
N VAL A 105 -6.77 10.60 -14.22
CA VAL A 105 -5.33 10.49 -14.05
C VAL A 105 -4.85 9.06 -14.29
N TYR A 106 -5.59 8.08 -13.79
CA TYR A 106 -5.30 6.66 -13.94
C TYR A 106 -5.40 6.21 -15.40
N VAL A 107 -6.49 6.55 -16.10
CA VAL A 107 -6.75 6.20 -17.50
C VAL A 107 -5.68 6.74 -18.45
N THR A 108 -5.17 7.94 -18.17
CA THR A 108 -4.14 8.61 -19.00
C THR A 108 -2.72 8.29 -18.56
N ASN A 109 -2.52 7.50 -17.48
CA ASN A 109 -1.24 7.20 -16.86
C ASN A 109 -0.43 8.47 -16.47
N ARG A 110 -1.12 9.54 -16.02
CA ARG A 110 -0.51 10.80 -15.59
C ARG A 110 -0.48 10.89 -14.07
N LEU A 111 0.11 9.86 -13.43
CA LEU A 111 0.21 9.77 -11.97
C LEU A 111 0.99 10.94 -11.33
N ASP A 112 1.83 11.63 -12.11
CA ASP A 112 2.45 12.90 -11.72
C ASP A 112 1.42 13.91 -11.22
N ARG A 113 0.26 13.97 -11.89
CA ARG A 113 -0.84 14.88 -11.53
C ARG A 113 -1.67 14.44 -10.32
N GLN A 114 -1.43 13.26 -9.80
CA GLN A 114 -2.03 12.78 -8.55
C GLN A 114 -1.05 12.92 -7.38
N TYR A 115 0.18 12.41 -7.54
CA TYR A 115 1.13 12.34 -6.44
C TYR A 115 1.72 13.70 -6.04
N VAL A 116 1.99 14.58 -7.00
CA VAL A 116 2.53 15.92 -6.69
C VAL A 116 1.54 16.74 -5.85
N PRO A 117 0.25 16.88 -6.23
CA PRO A 117 -0.72 17.56 -5.38
C PRO A 117 -0.93 16.87 -4.02
N THR A 118 -0.94 15.54 -3.97
CA THR A 118 -1.05 14.80 -2.70
C THR A 118 0.10 15.13 -1.75
N MET A 119 1.33 15.24 -2.27
CA MET A 119 2.49 15.64 -1.48
C MET A 119 2.37 17.11 -1.01
N MET A 120 1.93 18.02 -1.88
CA MET A 120 1.72 19.43 -1.53
C MET A 120 0.62 19.58 -0.46
N THR A 121 -0.49 18.85 -0.58
CA THR A 121 -1.57 18.89 0.40
C THR A 121 -1.16 18.28 1.73
N ALA A 122 -0.31 17.25 1.74
CA ALA A 122 0.27 16.70 2.98
C ALA A 122 1.17 17.73 3.69
N MET A 123 2.03 18.44 2.95
CA MET A 123 2.83 19.54 3.49
C MET A 123 1.95 20.68 4.02
N LEU A 124 0.94 21.07 3.27
CA LEU A 124 -0.02 22.10 3.70
C LEU A 124 -0.71 21.70 5.00
N ARG A 125 -1.11 20.43 5.15
CA ARG A 125 -1.68 19.92 6.40
C ARG A 125 -0.73 20.06 7.57
N CYS A 126 0.56 19.75 7.40
CA CYS A 126 1.56 19.92 8.46
C CYS A 126 1.71 21.40 8.86
N VAL A 127 1.79 22.29 7.86
CA VAL A 127 1.89 23.74 8.09
C VAL A 127 0.65 24.27 8.79
N MET A 128 -0.56 23.90 8.34
CA MET A 128 -1.82 24.29 8.97
C MET A 128 -1.87 23.85 10.43
N LEU A 129 -1.53 22.59 10.72
CA LEU A 129 -1.51 22.07 12.08
C LEU A 129 -0.50 22.80 12.95
N PHE A 130 0.70 23.04 12.43
CA PHE A 130 1.73 23.80 13.16
C PHE A 130 1.23 25.20 13.51
N LEU A 131 0.68 25.95 12.55
CA LEU A 131 0.15 27.30 12.78
C LEU A 131 -1.03 27.29 13.77
N MET A 132 -1.99 26.35 13.62
CA MET A 132 -3.15 26.29 14.49
C MET A 132 -2.76 25.93 15.94
N LEU A 133 -1.77 25.05 16.15
CA LEU A 133 -1.35 24.65 17.49
C LEU A 133 -0.40 25.66 18.17
N THR A 134 0.27 26.53 17.39
CA THR A 134 1.21 27.54 17.94
C THR A 134 0.57 28.91 18.15
N ILE A 135 -0.38 29.29 17.26
CA ILE A 135 -0.99 30.63 17.29
C ILE A 135 -2.31 30.63 18.06
N LEU A 136 -3.08 29.53 17.98
CA LEU A 136 -4.39 29.41 18.61
C LEU A 136 -4.31 28.53 19.88
N THR A 137 -5.33 28.59 20.72
CA THR A 137 -5.48 27.67 21.86
C THR A 137 -5.54 26.22 21.35
N PRO A 138 -4.74 25.28 21.90
CA PRO A 138 -4.67 23.92 21.39
C PRO A 138 -6.00 23.16 21.53
N HIS A 139 -6.60 22.76 20.44
CA HIS A 139 -7.81 21.95 20.39
C HIS A 139 -7.61 20.66 19.58
N VAL A 140 -8.21 19.56 20.04
CA VAL A 140 -8.08 18.25 19.41
C VAL A 140 -8.71 18.19 18.00
N TRP A 141 -9.78 18.97 17.78
CA TRP A 141 -10.50 18.97 16.49
C TRP A 141 -9.72 19.59 15.33
N TYR A 142 -8.66 20.37 15.58
CA TYR A 142 -7.81 20.94 14.51
C TYR A 142 -7.27 19.88 13.56
N VAL A 143 -6.94 18.69 14.09
CA VAL A 143 -6.42 17.58 13.28
C VAL A 143 -7.46 17.06 12.29
N GLY A 144 -8.73 16.99 12.71
CA GLY A 144 -9.86 16.62 11.85
C GLY A 144 -10.14 17.68 10.79
N PHE A 145 -10.18 18.96 11.20
CA PHE A 145 -10.40 20.10 10.32
C PHE A 145 -9.33 20.21 9.23
N ALA A 146 -8.04 20.19 9.60
CA ALA A 146 -6.94 20.22 8.62
C ALA A 146 -7.03 19.05 7.63
N SER A 147 -7.42 17.85 8.09
CA SER A 147 -7.61 16.69 7.23
C SER A 147 -8.78 16.88 6.25
N ALA A 148 -9.91 17.41 6.72
CA ALA A 148 -11.08 17.68 5.88
C ALA A 148 -10.77 18.74 4.81
N MET A 149 -10.10 19.84 5.19
CA MET A 149 -9.68 20.91 4.26
C MET A 149 -8.77 20.38 3.16
N VAL A 150 -7.77 19.59 3.52
CA VAL A 150 -6.86 18.96 2.56
C VAL A 150 -7.60 17.99 1.62
N THR A 151 -8.60 17.27 2.12
CA THR A 151 -9.47 16.43 1.29
C THR A 151 -10.23 17.26 0.26
N VAL A 152 -10.84 18.38 0.67
CA VAL A 152 -11.55 19.29 -0.25
C VAL A 152 -10.61 19.83 -1.35
N ILE A 153 -9.42 20.29 -0.97
CA ILE A 153 -8.40 20.78 -1.93
C ILE A 153 -8.04 19.66 -2.91
N GLY A 154 -7.79 18.44 -2.43
CA GLY A 154 -7.49 17.28 -3.25
C GLY A 154 -8.61 16.96 -4.24
N LEU A 155 -9.87 17.01 -3.82
CA LEU A 155 -11.03 16.80 -4.69
C LEU A 155 -11.11 17.85 -5.80
N VAL A 156 -10.88 19.13 -5.48
CA VAL A 156 -10.87 20.21 -6.49
C VAL A 156 -9.77 20.00 -7.53
N VAL A 157 -8.56 19.63 -7.09
CA VAL A 157 -7.44 19.35 -7.99
C VAL A 157 -7.74 18.14 -8.89
N ASN A 158 -8.29 17.07 -8.32
CA ASN A 158 -8.65 15.86 -9.09
C ASN A 158 -9.77 16.13 -10.08
N TRP A 159 -10.77 16.92 -9.73
CA TRP A 159 -11.82 17.39 -10.65
C TRP A 159 -11.24 18.17 -11.83
N TYR A 160 -10.36 19.13 -11.57
CA TYR A 160 -9.69 19.90 -12.62
C TYR A 160 -8.87 19.01 -13.55
N ASN A 161 -8.08 18.09 -12.98
CA ASN A 161 -7.27 17.14 -13.74
C ASN A 161 -8.14 16.23 -14.62
N THR A 162 -9.24 15.70 -14.10
CA THR A 162 -10.13 14.82 -14.87
C THR A 162 -10.80 15.57 -16.02
N LYS A 163 -11.32 16.76 -15.77
CA LYS A 163 -11.87 17.59 -16.86
C LYS A 163 -10.86 17.88 -17.97
N LYS A 164 -9.59 18.07 -17.62
CA LYS A 164 -8.53 18.37 -18.57
C LYS A 164 -8.01 17.14 -19.31
N LEU A 165 -7.91 16.00 -18.65
CA LEU A 165 -7.30 14.79 -19.18
C LEU A 165 -8.29 13.87 -19.88
N THR A 166 -9.53 13.81 -19.40
CA THR A 166 -10.59 12.92 -19.89
C THR A 166 -11.92 13.66 -19.97
N PRO A 167 -12.06 14.62 -20.90
CA PRO A 167 -13.30 15.39 -21.04
C PRO A 167 -14.51 14.52 -21.41
N GLU A 168 -14.28 13.33 -21.96
CA GLU A 168 -15.31 12.36 -22.32
C GLU A 168 -15.96 11.69 -21.10
N LEU A 169 -15.27 11.69 -19.94
CA LEU A 169 -15.83 11.17 -18.69
C LEU A 169 -16.62 12.28 -17.98
N HIS A 170 -17.92 12.15 -17.97
CA HIS A 170 -18.82 13.12 -17.35
C HIS A 170 -20.00 12.42 -16.64
N ILE A 171 -20.52 13.12 -15.63
CA ILE A 171 -21.73 12.66 -14.94
C ILE A 171 -22.94 13.18 -15.71
N THR A 172 -23.85 12.29 -16.04
CA THR A 172 -25.11 12.61 -16.69
C THR A 172 -26.18 12.86 -15.62
N LEU A 173 -26.43 14.14 -15.31
CA LEU A 173 -27.46 14.54 -14.36
C LEU A 173 -28.80 14.87 -15.04
N ASN A 174 -28.79 15.07 -16.37
CA ASN A 174 -29.87 15.73 -17.09
C ASN A 174 -30.74 14.81 -17.94
N ASP A 175 -30.46 13.54 -18.07
CA ASP A 175 -31.31 12.61 -18.79
C ASP A 175 -32.36 12.00 -17.86
N ARG A 176 -33.61 11.90 -18.34
CA ARG A 176 -34.76 11.28 -17.64
C ARG A 176 -34.50 9.84 -17.15
N LYS A 177 -33.35 9.24 -17.48
CA LYS A 177 -32.84 7.97 -16.94
C LYS A 177 -31.40 8.17 -16.47
N PRO A 178 -31.13 8.04 -15.17
CA PRO A 178 -29.76 8.06 -14.68
C PRO A 178 -28.96 6.99 -15.42
N MET A 179 -27.78 7.34 -15.94
CA MET A 179 -26.89 6.44 -16.66
C MET A 179 -26.25 5.43 -15.69
N CYS A 180 -27.10 4.79 -14.90
CA CYS A 180 -26.71 3.79 -13.90
C CYS A 180 -27.25 2.44 -14.34
N SER A 181 -26.38 1.44 -14.45
CA SER A 181 -26.76 0.09 -14.82
C SER A 181 -26.60 -0.86 -13.66
N ARG A 182 -27.71 -1.50 -13.27
CA ARG A 182 -27.68 -2.57 -12.25
C ARG A 182 -26.70 -3.70 -12.63
N LYS A 183 -26.53 -3.96 -13.94
CA LYS A 183 -25.57 -4.94 -14.46
C LYS A 183 -24.14 -4.47 -14.22
N ALA A 184 -23.82 -3.20 -14.53
CA ALA A 184 -22.50 -2.63 -14.30
C ALA A 184 -22.15 -2.61 -12.79
N LEU A 185 -23.10 -2.22 -11.92
CA LEU A 185 -22.94 -2.28 -10.47
C LEU A 185 -22.65 -3.71 -10.00
N ARG A 186 -23.41 -4.70 -10.49
CA ARG A 186 -23.20 -6.10 -10.12
C ARG A 186 -21.84 -6.63 -10.56
N GLU A 187 -21.36 -6.23 -11.73
CA GLU A 187 -20.02 -6.59 -12.22
C GLU A 187 -18.92 -5.95 -11.37
N LEU A 188 -19.07 -4.66 -11.04
CA LEU A 188 -18.12 -3.91 -10.20
C LEU A 188 -18.07 -4.50 -8.79
N VAL A 189 -19.21 -4.62 -8.12
CA VAL A 189 -19.31 -5.16 -6.76
C VAL A 189 -18.88 -6.62 -6.71
N GLY A 190 -19.29 -7.45 -7.69
CA GLY A 190 -18.91 -8.86 -7.74
C GLY A 190 -17.40 -9.07 -7.86
N SER A 191 -16.72 -8.24 -8.64
CA SER A 191 -15.26 -8.29 -8.75
C SER A 191 -14.56 -7.60 -7.57
N GLY A 192 -15.11 -6.48 -7.11
CA GLY A 192 -14.51 -5.69 -6.02
C GLY A 192 -14.69 -6.33 -4.63
N LEU A 193 -15.77 -7.11 -4.41
CA LEU A 193 -15.98 -7.87 -3.18
C LEU A 193 -14.82 -8.85 -2.93
N TRP A 194 -14.27 -9.46 -3.99
CA TRP A 194 -13.11 -10.32 -3.87
C TRP A 194 -11.86 -9.56 -3.43
N ASN A 195 -11.71 -8.27 -3.79
CA ASN A 195 -10.64 -7.43 -3.25
C ASN A 195 -10.84 -7.16 -1.74
N SER A 196 -12.08 -6.94 -1.29
CA SER A 196 -12.36 -6.81 0.15
C SER A 196 -12.04 -8.11 0.90
N ILE A 197 -12.37 -9.27 0.32
CA ILE A 197 -11.99 -10.58 0.86
C ILE A 197 -10.46 -10.76 0.88
N SER A 198 -9.74 -10.27 -0.14
CA SER A 198 -8.27 -10.25 -0.13
C SER A 198 -7.71 -9.42 1.03
N ASN A 199 -8.34 -8.27 1.32
CA ASN A 199 -7.92 -7.43 2.44
C ASN A 199 -8.13 -8.13 3.79
N VAL A 200 -9.25 -8.85 3.96
CA VAL A 200 -9.46 -9.69 5.14
C VAL A 200 -8.39 -10.79 5.23
N GLY A 201 -8.10 -11.47 4.13
CA GLY A 201 -7.02 -12.47 4.09
C GLY A 201 -5.64 -11.88 4.43
N ASN A 202 -5.34 -10.67 3.98
CA ASN A 202 -4.11 -9.97 4.34
C ASN A 202 -4.07 -9.57 5.81
N MET A 203 -5.21 -9.16 6.37
CA MET A 203 -5.34 -8.88 7.80
C MET A 203 -5.10 -10.13 8.65
N LEU A 204 -5.65 -11.29 8.24
CA LEU A 204 -5.37 -12.57 8.88
C LEU A 204 -3.90 -12.97 8.75
N LEU A 205 -3.27 -12.69 7.61
CA LEU A 205 -1.88 -13.09 7.34
C LEU A 205 -0.86 -12.33 8.19
N SER A 206 -1.05 -11.03 8.39
CA SER A 206 -0.04 -10.17 9.05
C SER A 206 -0.62 -9.09 9.97
N GLY A 207 -1.92 -8.84 9.92
CA GLY A 207 -2.57 -7.78 10.70
C GLY A 207 -2.90 -8.18 12.13
N LEU A 208 -3.00 -9.49 12.43
CA LEU A 208 -3.33 -10.00 13.75
C LEU A 208 -2.11 -10.32 14.63
N ASP A 209 -0.90 -10.21 14.09
CA ASP A 209 0.32 -10.61 14.81
C ASP A 209 0.47 -9.95 16.19
N LEU A 210 0.21 -8.64 16.29
CA LEU A 210 0.28 -7.92 17.55
C LEU A 210 -0.82 -8.35 18.54
N ILE A 211 -2.02 -8.64 18.03
CA ILE A 211 -3.14 -9.12 18.87
C ILE A 211 -2.83 -10.50 19.40
N ILE A 212 -2.37 -11.42 18.56
CA ILE A 212 -1.99 -12.78 18.94
C ILE A 212 -0.84 -12.73 19.96
N CYS A 213 0.18 -11.88 19.72
CA CYS A 213 1.27 -11.67 20.65
C CYS A 213 0.78 -11.21 22.03
N ASN A 214 -0.11 -10.23 22.08
CA ASN A 214 -0.68 -9.74 23.33
C ASN A 214 -1.47 -10.82 24.08
N MET A 215 -2.31 -11.57 23.37
CA MET A 215 -3.17 -12.59 23.96
C MET A 215 -2.37 -13.77 24.57
N ILE A 216 -1.25 -14.16 23.94
CA ILE A 216 -0.50 -15.36 24.34
C ILE A 216 0.72 -14.98 25.17
N LEU A 217 1.46 -13.94 24.77
CA LEU A 217 2.77 -13.60 25.35
C LEU A 217 2.72 -12.33 26.23
N GLY A 218 1.57 -11.66 26.26
CA GLY A 218 1.34 -10.47 27.09
C GLY A 218 1.77 -9.15 26.46
N ALA A 219 1.42 -8.06 27.16
CA ALA A 219 1.57 -6.69 26.65
C ALA A 219 3.03 -6.27 26.43
N THR A 220 3.95 -6.74 27.27
CA THR A 220 5.38 -6.43 27.14
C THR A 220 5.95 -6.99 25.84
N SER A 221 5.70 -8.27 25.54
CA SER A 221 6.12 -8.93 24.30
C SER A 221 5.50 -8.28 23.07
N MET A 222 4.21 -7.87 23.14
CA MET A 222 3.56 -7.09 22.09
C MET A 222 4.26 -5.76 21.85
N GLY A 223 4.68 -5.08 22.93
CA GLY A 223 5.43 -3.82 22.85
C GLY A 223 6.74 -4.00 22.08
N VAL A 224 7.54 -5.01 22.44
CA VAL A 224 8.80 -5.36 21.75
C VAL A 224 8.56 -5.69 20.28
N LEU A 225 7.55 -6.53 19.98
CA LEU A 225 7.21 -6.89 18.62
C LEU A 225 6.75 -5.66 17.81
N SER A 226 5.99 -4.76 18.40
CA SER A 226 5.50 -3.54 17.72
C SER A 226 6.65 -2.63 17.27
N LEU A 227 7.69 -2.49 18.10
CA LEU A 227 8.90 -1.74 17.77
C LEU A 227 9.67 -2.41 16.62
N SER A 228 9.83 -3.72 16.65
CA SER A 228 10.54 -4.46 15.60
C SER A 228 9.83 -4.41 14.24
N LYS A 229 8.50 -4.27 14.21
CA LYS A 229 7.68 -4.23 12.98
C LYS A 229 7.63 -2.86 12.30
N ILE A 230 8.18 -1.80 12.88
CA ILE A 230 8.12 -0.46 12.29
C ILE A 230 8.86 -0.42 10.96
N LEU A 231 10.13 -0.86 10.91
CA LEU A 231 10.89 -0.87 9.65
C LEU A 231 10.26 -1.79 8.58
N PRO A 232 9.87 -3.03 8.88
CA PRO A 232 9.11 -3.89 7.96
C PRO A 232 7.85 -3.23 7.39
N THR A 233 7.09 -2.51 8.21
CA THR A 233 5.86 -1.83 7.78
C THR A 233 6.16 -0.73 6.76
N TYR A 234 7.17 0.10 6.98
CA TYR A 234 7.59 1.12 6.00
C TYR A 234 8.10 0.50 4.71
N MET A 235 8.81 -0.62 4.78
CA MET A 235 9.23 -1.35 3.58
C MET A 235 8.03 -1.86 2.77
N GLN A 236 7.02 -2.41 3.43
CA GLN A 236 5.79 -2.83 2.76
C GLN A 236 5.08 -1.65 2.07
N GLN A 237 4.98 -0.50 2.73
CA GLN A 237 4.39 0.71 2.15
C GLN A 237 5.19 1.21 0.93
N MET A 238 6.52 1.22 0.99
CA MET A 238 7.38 1.58 -0.13
C MET A 238 7.16 0.65 -1.32
N SER A 239 7.18 -0.67 -1.10
CA SER A 239 6.93 -1.67 -2.14
C SER A 239 5.55 -1.49 -2.77
N SER A 240 4.51 -1.31 -1.97
CA SER A 240 3.14 -1.06 -2.42
C SER A 240 3.03 0.22 -3.26
N SER A 241 3.69 1.31 -2.84
CA SER A 241 3.70 2.59 -3.55
C SER A 241 4.38 2.48 -4.91
N ILE A 242 5.51 1.77 -5.00
CA ILE A 242 6.20 1.52 -6.27
C ILE A 242 5.30 0.69 -7.20
N CYS A 243 4.71 -0.39 -6.70
CA CYS A 243 3.87 -1.27 -7.50
C CYS A 243 2.58 -0.58 -7.98
N SER A 244 1.98 0.29 -7.17
CA SER A 244 0.79 1.04 -7.56
C SER A 244 1.05 2.01 -8.72
N ALA A 245 2.27 2.54 -8.84
CA ALA A 245 2.65 3.41 -9.94
C ALA A 245 2.64 2.72 -11.32
N PHE A 246 2.80 1.40 -11.36
CA PHE A 246 2.75 0.62 -12.61
C PHE A 246 1.33 0.10 -12.95
N ALA A 247 0.41 0.13 -12.00
CA ALA A 247 -0.92 -0.46 -12.18
C ALA A 247 -1.70 0.09 -13.40
N PRO A 248 -1.73 1.41 -13.69
CA PRO A 248 -2.42 1.93 -14.87
C PRO A 248 -1.82 1.42 -16.18
N GLU A 249 -0.48 1.36 -16.27
CA GLU A 249 0.23 0.92 -17.47
C GLU A 249 -0.10 -0.55 -17.80
N LEU A 250 -0.18 -1.41 -16.78
CA LEU A 250 -0.58 -2.81 -16.95
C LEU A 250 -2.01 -2.93 -17.51
N VAL A 251 -2.96 -2.16 -16.97
CA VAL A 251 -4.35 -2.19 -17.44
C VAL A 251 -4.48 -1.66 -18.88
N ILE A 252 -3.76 -0.59 -19.22
CA ILE A 252 -3.75 0.00 -20.57
C ILE A 252 -3.20 -0.99 -21.58
N ASN A 253 -2.05 -1.62 -21.30
CA ASN A 253 -1.42 -2.57 -22.23
C ASN A 253 -2.23 -3.88 -22.34
N TYR A 254 -2.87 -4.32 -21.27
CA TYR A 254 -3.83 -5.42 -21.31
C TYR A 254 -5.05 -5.08 -22.18
N ALA A 255 -5.59 -3.86 -22.08
CA ALA A 255 -6.72 -3.42 -22.88
C ALA A 255 -6.41 -3.34 -24.39
N LYS A 256 -5.14 -3.08 -24.74
CA LYS A 256 -4.62 -3.07 -26.13
C LYS A 256 -4.27 -4.45 -26.66
N ASP A 257 -4.40 -5.50 -25.86
CA ASP A 257 -3.96 -6.89 -26.13
C ASP A 257 -2.48 -7.01 -26.51
N ASP A 258 -1.64 -6.06 -26.06
CA ASP A 258 -0.19 -6.08 -26.28
C ASP A 258 0.52 -6.89 -25.20
N ARG A 259 0.48 -8.21 -25.35
CA ARG A 259 1.06 -9.16 -24.38
C ARG A 259 2.58 -9.03 -24.24
N LYS A 260 3.30 -8.68 -25.31
CA LYS A 260 4.76 -8.52 -25.25
C LYS A 260 5.14 -7.31 -24.40
N LYS A 261 4.46 -6.20 -24.61
CA LYS A 261 4.67 -4.98 -23.83
C LYS A 261 4.23 -5.17 -22.39
N LEU A 262 3.09 -5.84 -22.16
CA LEU A 262 2.61 -6.16 -20.81
C LEU A 262 3.64 -6.99 -20.03
N LEU A 263 4.24 -8.03 -20.64
CA LEU A 263 5.30 -8.82 -20.01
C LEU A 263 6.54 -7.97 -19.71
N HIS A 264 6.95 -7.13 -20.68
CA HIS A 264 8.08 -6.23 -20.49
C HIS A 264 7.88 -5.30 -19.31
N ASP A 265 6.69 -4.70 -19.19
CA ASP A 265 6.35 -3.75 -18.12
C ASP A 265 6.30 -4.44 -16.74
N ILE A 266 5.76 -5.67 -16.68
CA ILE A 266 5.76 -6.47 -15.44
C ILE A 266 7.21 -6.75 -15.01
N LEU A 267 8.05 -7.26 -15.91
CA LEU A 267 9.46 -7.57 -15.61
C LEU A 267 10.24 -6.30 -15.21
N ARG A 268 9.98 -5.18 -15.88
CA ARG A 268 10.57 -3.89 -15.54
C ARG A 268 10.16 -3.43 -14.14
N ALA A 269 8.87 -3.54 -13.81
CA ALA A 269 8.38 -3.20 -12.47
C ALA A 269 8.98 -4.12 -11.40
N MET A 270 9.07 -5.45 -11.65
CA MET A 270 9.74 -6.38 -10.75
C MET A 270 11.19 -5.98 -10.49
N LYS A 271 11.96 -5.66 -11.55
CA LYS A 271 13.35 -5.23 -11.44
C LYS A 271 13.48 -3.94 -10.62
N LEU A 272 12.68 -2.91 -10.94
CA LEU A 272 12.75 -1.62 -10.25
C LEU A 272 12.40 -1.75 -8.77
N THR A 273 11.34 -2.50 -8.46
CA THR A 273 10.97 -2.77 -7.07
C THR A 273 12.09 -3.54 -6.34
N SER A 274 12.68 -4.54 -7.00
CA SER A 274 13.81 -5.29 -6.43
C SER A 274 15.01 -4.39 -6.14
N VAL A 275 15.43 -3.55 -7.10
CA VAL A 275 16.56 -2.61 -6.93
C VAL A 275 16.35 -1.69 -5.73
N VAL A 276 15.14 -1.17 -5.57
CA VAL A 276 14.84 -0.25 -4.46
C VAL A 276 14.75 -0.99 -3.13
N MET A 277 14.18 -2.21 -3.10
CA MET A 277 13.89 -2.93 -1.86
C MET A 277 15.08 -3.72 -1.30
N THR A 278 16.01 -4.19 -2.13
CA THR A 278 17.19 -4.94 -1.66
C THR A 278 18.11 -4.11 -0.77
N ILE A 279 18.17 -2.79 -1.02
CA ILE A 279 19.01 -1.86 -0.24
C ILE A 279 18.55 -1.75 1.22
N PRO A 280 17.30 -1.36 1.52
CA PRO A 280 16.85 -1.29 2.91
C PRO A 280 16.76 -2.67 3.58
N ILE A 281 16.51 -3.76 2.83
CA ILE A 281 16.61 -5.12 3.38
C ILE A 281 18.01 -5.39 3.92
N ALA A 282 19.04 -5.13 3.10
CA ALA A 282 20.43 -5.28 3.53
C ALA A 282 20.78 -4.31 4.67
N GLY A 283 20.30 -3.07 4.62
CA GLY A 283 20.48 -2.08 5.68
C GLY A 283 19.96 -2.56 7.03
N ILE A 284 18.74 -3.11 7.10
CA ILE A 284 18.14 -3.64 8.33
C ILE A 284 18.91 -4.87 8.84
N ILE A 285 19.32 -5.76 7.94
CA ILE A 285 20.05 -6.97 8.31
C ILE A 285 21.44 -6.61 8.87
N VAL A 286 22.12 -5.64 8.28
CA VAL A 286 23.50 -5.29 8.63
C VAL A 286 23.59 -4.27 9.76
N LEU A 287 22.77 -3.20 9.70
CA LEU A 287 22.84 -2.05 10.62
C LEU A 287 21.66 -1.97 11.59
N GLY A 288 20.76 -2.95 11.62
CA GLY A 288 19.57 -2.89 12.44
C GLY A 288 19.87 -2.80 13.95
N ASP A 289 20.94 -3.44 14.42
CA ASP A 289 21.41 -3.34 15.81
C ASP A 289 21.80 -1.89 16.16
N TYR A 290 22.57 -1.21 15.32
CA TYR A 290 22.93 0.21 15.49
C TYR A 290 21.69 1.10 15.50
N PHE A 291 20.75 0.86 14.58
CA PHE A 291 19.50 1.60 14.52
C PHE A 291 18.68 1.45 15.81
N PHE A 292 18.44 0.22 16.27
CA PHE A 292 17.62 -0.02 17.45
C PHE A 292 18.30 0.44 18.74
N ALA A 293 19.63 0.31 18.85
CA ALA A 293 20.40 0.82 19.99
C ALA A 293 20.29 2.35 20.12
N LEU A 294 20.26 3.09 19.00
CA LEU A 294 20.10 4.54 19.00
C LEU A 294 18.65 4.97 19.21
N TRP A 295 17.70 4.20 18.66
CA TRP A 295 16.28 4.60 18.67
C TRP A 295 15.57 4.25 19.96
N VAL A 296 15.81 3.05 20.50
CA VAL A 296 15.18 2.57 21.74
C VAL A 296 16.24 1.93 22.65
N PRO A 297 17.13 2.75 23.27
CA PRO A 297 18.25 2.23 24.06
C PRO A 297 17.82 1.45 25.32
N SER A 298 16.54 1.56 25.72
CA SER A 298 15.96 0.82 26.85
C SER A 298 15.60 -0.63 26.53
N GLN A 299 15.67 -1.04 25.27
CA GLN A 299 15.31 -2.38 24.79
C GLN A 299 16.55 -3.11 24.24
N ASP A 300 16.46 -4.45 24.18
CA ASP A 300 17.50 -5.25 23.54
C ASP A 300 17.49 -5.03 22.02
N ALA A 301 18.48 -4.27 21.53
CA ALA A 301 18.63 -3.94 20.11
C ALA A 301 18.84 -5.18 19.23
N HIS A 302 19.52 -6.22 19.75
CA HIS A 302 19.78 -7.45 19.02
C HIS A 302 18.48 -8.27 18.85
N LEU A 303 17.66 -8.36 19.89
CA LEU A 303 16.34 -9.00 19.81
C LEU A 303 15.44 -8.27 18.82
N LEU A 304 15.36 -6.94 18.88
CA LEU A 304 14.56 -6.13 17.93
C LEU A 304 15.04 -6.34 16.50
N GLN A 305 16.34 -6.42 16.27
CA GLN A 305 16.91 -6.70 14.95
C GLN A 305 16.51 -8.08 14.45
N ILE A 306 16.63 -9.15 15.24
CA ILE A 306 16.25 -10.52 14.87
C ILE A 306 14.77 -10.58 14.50
N LEU A 307 13.88 -10.00 15.30
CA LEU A 307 12.45 -9.97 15.03
C LEU A 307 12.13 -9.19 13.73
N SER A 308 12.84 -8.08 13.49
CA SER A 308 12.72 -7.34 12.23
C SER A 308 13.19 -8.15 11.04
N ILE A 309 14.33 -8.85 11.16
CA ILE A 309 14.86 -9.74 10.09
C ILE A 309 13.85 -10.85 9.78
N LEU A 310 13.28 -11.52 10.78
CA LEU A 310 12.26 -12.54 10.57
C LEU A 310 11.03 -11.97 9.84
N SER A 311 10.64 -10.75 10.16
CA SER A 311 9.51 -10.08 9.51
C SER A 311 9.79 -9.66 8.05
N ILE A 312 11.06 -9.43 7.65
CA ILE A 312 11.42 -8.99 6.30
C ILE A 312 12.07 -10.07 5.45
N LEU A 313 12.49 -11.19 6.02
CA LEU A 313 13.25 -12.23 5.31
C LEU A 313 12.54 -12.69 4.01
N GLY A 314 11.24 -12.83 4.04
CA GLY A 314 10.44 -13.17 2.87
C GLY A 314 10.48 -12.11 1.77
N TYR A 315 10.73 -10.83 2.09
CA TYR A 315 10.82 -9.78 1.09
C TYR A 315 12.05 -9.90 0.19
N MET A 316 13.12 -10.58 0.61
CA MET A 316 14.25 -10.92 -0.26
C MET A 316 13.78 -11.69 -1.50
N PHE A 317 12.72 -12.48 -1.37
CA PHE A 317 12.15 -13.29 -2.44
C PHE A 317 10.94 -12.61 -3.09
N THR A 318 10.13 -11.91 -2.31
CA THR A 318 8.81 -11.45 -2.73
C THR A 318 8.72 -9.96 -3.05
N SER A 319 9.78 -9.17 -2.83
CA SER A 319 9.76 -7.72 -3.09
C SER A 319 9.38 -7.39 -4.53
N GLY A 320 9.98 -8.06 -5.51
CA GLY A 320 9.63 -7.89 -6.92
C GLY A 320 8.30 -8.52 -7.32
N THR A 321 7.72 -9.42 -6.51
CA THR A 321 6.48 -10.12 -6.87
C THR A 321 5.22 -9.32 -6.54
N GLN A 322 5.31 -8.26 -5.76
CA GLN A 322 4.19 -7.39 -5.36
C GLN A 322 3.40 -6.87 -6.57
N ILE A 323 4.06 -6.58 -7.68
CA ILE A 323 3.41 -6.12 -8.92
C ILE A 323 2.44 -7.17 -9.49
N LEU A 324 2.67 -8.46 -9.24
CA LEU A 324 1.84 -9.55 -9.75
C LEU A 324 0.43 -9.54 -9.13
N TYR A 325 0.25 -8.94 -7.94
CA TYR A 325 -1.09 -8.75 -7.38
C TYR A 325 -1.94 -7.81 -8.24
N ASN A 326 -1.34 -6.79 -8.85
CA ASN A 326 -2.04 -5.92 -9.79
C ASN A 326 -2.45 -6.65 -11.07
N VAL A 327 -1.71 -7.69 -11.47
CA VAL A 327 -2.08 -8.51 -12.63
C VAL A 327 -3.37 -9.27 -12.39
N PHE A 328 -3.60 -9.84 -11.19
CA PHE A 328 -4.89 -10.49 -10.89
C PHE A 328 -6.08 -9.55 -11.07
N SER A 329 -5.93 -8.28 -10.65
CA SER A 329 -6.93 -7.24 -10.87
C SER A 329 -7.06 -6.92 -12.36
N THR A 330 -5.93 -6.77 -13.08
CA THR A 330 -5.90 -6.45 -14.51
C THR A 330 -6.63 -7.51 -15.36
N VAL A 331 -6.37 -8.80 -15.12
CA VAL A 331 -7.02 -9.90 -15.85
C VAL A 331 -8.37 -10.35 -15.28
N ASN A 332 -8.87 -9.67 -14.26
CA ASN A 332 -10.11 -10.00 -13.54
C ASN A 332 -10.15 -11.41 -12.91
N LYS A 333 -9.01 -11.85 -12.37
CA LYS A 333 -8.85 -13.13 -11.66
C LYS A 333 -8.66 -12.94 -10.15
N VAL A 334 -9.28 -11.88 -9.60
CA VAL A 334 -9.15 -11.49 -8.19
C VAL A 334 -9.65 -12.59 -7.24
N LYS A 335 -10.72 -13.30 -7.62
CA LYS A 335 -11.31 -14.39 -6.82
C LYS A 335 -10.25 -15.43 -6.38
N GLN A 336 -9.44 -15.89 -7.31
CA GLN A 336 -8.44 -16.93 -7.04
C GLN A 336 -7.37 -16.41 -6.08
N ASN A 337 -6.91 -15.16 -6.29
CA ASN A 337 -5.96 -14.53 -5.38
C ASN A 337 -6.55 -14.33 -3.98
N SER A 338 -7.83 -13.92 -3.87
CA SER A 338 -8.52 -13.73 -2.59
C SER A 338 -8.63 -15.04 -1.79
N ILE A 339 -9.00 -16.13 -2.46
CA ILE A 339 -9.08 -17.45 -1.83
C ILE A 339 -7.69 -17.87 -1.32
N ALA A 340 -6.65 -17.75 -2.16
CA ALA A 340 -5.28 -18.08 -1.75
C ALA A 340 -4.81 -17.22 -0.58
N MET A 341 -5.19 -15.92 -0.55
CA MET A 341 -4.86 -15.00 0.53
C MET A 341 -5.53 -15.39 1.85
N VAL A 342 -6.83 -15.71 1.82
CA VAL A 342 -7.57 -16.16 3.03
C VAL A 342 -7.02 -17.48 3.55
N ILE A 343 -6.78 -18.47 2.67
CA ILE A 343 -6.18 -19.76 3.07
C ILE A 343 -4.82 -19.50 3.74
N SER A 344 -3.97 -18.68 3.13
CA SER A 344 -2.66 -18.33 3.71
C SER A 344 -2.80 -17.61 5.04
N GLY A 345 -3.77 -16.71 5.18
CA GLY A 345 -4.07 -16.03 6.44
C GLY A 345 -4.47 -16.99 7.54
N VAL A 346 -5.41 -17.90 7.26
CA VAL A 346 -5.83 -18.93 8.22
C VAL A 346 -4.67 -19.85 8.60
N VAL A 347 -3.89 -20.32 7.62
CA VAL A 347 -2.68 -21.15 7.89
C VAL A 347 -1.68 -20.38 8.76
N SER A 348 -1.44 -19.09 8.47
CA SER A 348 -0.53 -18.26 9.27
C SER A 348 -0.99 -18.18 10.74
N VAL A 349 -2.27 -17.86 10.97
CA VAL A 349 -2.83 -17.78 12.33
C VAL A 349 -2.73 -19.14 13.04
N CYS A 350 -3.15 -20.23 12.40
CA CYS A 350 -3.09 -21.56 13.01
C CYS A 350 -1.66 -21.98 13.37
N VAL A 351 -0.71 -21.81 12.44
CA VAL A 351 0.71 -22.17 12.70
C VAL A 351 1.31 -21.29 13.78
N THR A 352 1.03 -19.97 13.76
CA THR A 352 1.49 -19.06 14.81
C THR A 352 0.95 -19.45 16.19
N LEU A 353 -0.36 -19.76 16.29
CA LEU A 353 -0.98 -20.20 17.54
C LEU A 353 -0.38 -21.52 18.03
N LEU A 354 -0.15 -22.48 17.14
CA LEU A 354 0.45 -23.78 17.50
C LEU A 354 1.89 -23.56 18.05
N ILE A 355 2.74 -22.84 17.34
CA ILE A 355 4.11 -22.63 17.80
C ILE A 355 4.16 -21.80 19.09
N ALA A 356 3.34 -20.74 19.19
CA ALA A 356 3.31 -19.86 20.34
C ALA A 356 2.80 -20.52 21.63
N ASN A 357 1.88 -21.51 21.53
CA ASN A 357 1.35 -22.20 22.69
C ASN A 357 2.18 -23.44 23.11
N PHE A 358 2.86 -24.08 22.15
CA PHE A 358 3.54 -25.37 22.42
C PHE A 358 5.07 -25.26 22.45
N THR A 359 5.64 -24.07 22.19
CA THR A 359 7.09 -23.87 22.20
C THR A 359 7.51 -22.56 22.88
N GLU A 360 8.76 -22.46 23.30
CA GLU A 360 9.34 -21.23 23.85
C GLU A 360 9.63 -20.15 22.78
N TYR A 361 9.48 -20.51 21.49
CA TYR A 361 9.75 -19.61 20.35
C TYR A 361 8.56 -18.72 19.96
N GLY A 362 7.58 -18.53 20.83
CA GLY A 362 6.34 -17.83 20.53
C GLY A 362 6.54 -16.44 19.91
N LEU A 363 7.45 -15.63 20.46
CA LEU A 363 7.71 -14.28 19.94
C LEU A 363 8.33 -14.31 18.53
N TYR A 364 9.25 -15.23 18.28
CA TYR A 364 9.88 -15.42 16.96
C TYR A 364 8.87 -15.98 15.94
N ALA A 365 7.98 -16.86 16.38
CA ALA A 365 6.91 -17.39 15.52
C ALA A 365 5.98 -16.30 15.06
N VAL A 366 5.51 -15.43 15.95
CA VAL A 366 4.63 -14.30 15.59
C VAL A 366 5.34 -13.32 14.63
N ALA A 367 6.67 -13.16 14.76
CA ALA A 367 7.43 -12.29 13.85
C ALA A 367 7.63 -12.90 12.46
N GLY A 368 7.83 -14.23 12.35
CA GLY A 368 8.34 -14.88 11.15
C GLY A 368 7.34 -15.76 10.37
N VAL A 369 6.33 -16.36 11.03
CA VAL A 369 5.40 -17.32 10.37
C VAL A 369 4.64 -16.65 9.24
N SER A 370 4.10 -15.45 9.46
CA SER A 370 3.35 -14.71 8.43
C SER A 370 4.20 -14.49 7.17
N THR A 371 5.47 -14.17 7.35
CA THR A 371 6.44 -13.98 6.26
C THR A 371 6.75 -15.28 5.53
N ALA A 372 6.93 -16.39 6.26
CA ALA A 372 7.18 -17.70 5.68
C ALA A 372 5.98 -18.22 4.87
N VAL A 373 4.77 -18.12 5.42
CA VAL A 373 3.53 -18.50 4.73
C VAL A 373 3.31 -17.64 3.48
N ASN A 374 3.58 -16.33 3.57
CA ASN A 374 3.51 -15.44 2.41
C ASN A 374 4.52 -15.81 1.32
N LEU A 375 5.75 -16.20 1.70
CA LEU A 375 6.77 -16.69 0.77
C LEU A 375 6.28 -17.96 0.05
N VAL A 376 5.82 -18.96 0.79
CA VAL A 376 5.29 -20.20 0.21
C VAL A 376 4.16 -19.92 -0.77
N ARG A 377 3.17 -19.08 -0.39
CA ARG A 377 2.08 -18.68 -1.27
C ARG A 377 2.58 -18.01 -2.56
N ASN A 378 3.52 -17.10 -2.46
CA ASN A 378 4.03 -16.39 -3.63
C ASN A 378 4.75 -17.34 -4.59
N MET A 379 5.59 -18.26 -4.07
CA MET A 379 6.33 -19.20 -4.90
C MET A 379 5.44 -20.27 -5.52
N SER A 380 4.49 -20.82 -4.74
CA SER A 380 3.63 -21.93 -5.19
C SER A 380 2.41 -21.49 -6.00
N PHE A 381 1.86 -20.31 -5.71
CA PHE A 381 0.62 -19.85 -6.33
C PHE A 381 0.79 -18.56 -7.13
N THR A 382 1.28 -17.46 -6.54
CA THR A 382 1.24 -16.13 -7.18
C THR A 382 2.03 -16.10 -8.49
N LEU A 383 3.28 -16.56 -8.49
CA LEU A 383 4.13 -16.56 -9.69
C LEU A 383 3.56 -17.48 -10.78
N PRO A 384 3.29 -18.78 -10.52
CA PRO A 384 2.81 -19.68 -11.55
C PRO A 384 1.41 -19.31 -12.08
N ALA A 385 0.50 -18.89 -11.20
CA ALA A 385 -0.86 -18.53 -11.60
C ALA A 385 -0.87 -17.27 -12.48
N THR A 386 -0.11 -16.24 -12.09
CA THR A 386 0.00 -15.02 -12.88
C THR A 386 0.55 -15.27 -14.28
N ALA A 387 1.61 -16.08 -14.37
CA ALA A 387 2.20 -16.46 -15.66
C ALA A 387 1.17 -17.18 -16.56
N ARG A 388 0.44 -18.17 -16.01
CA ARG A 388 -0.60 -18.93 -16.73
C ARG A 388 -1.77 -18.03 -17.18
N TYR A 389 -2.23 -17.10 -16.34
CA TYR A 389 -3.34 -16.20 -16.71
C TYR A 389 -2.97 -15.22 -17.83
N LEU A 390 -1.69 -14.91 -17.98
CA LEU A 390 -1.17 -14.12 -19.08
C LEU A 390 -0.79 -14.96 -20.32
N GLY A 391 -0.90 -16.29 -20.26
CA GLY A 391 -0.55 -17.21 -21.34
C GLY A 391 0.96 -17.46 -21.47
N PHE A 392 1.72 -17.23 -20.39
CA PHE A 392 3.16 -17.51 -20.34
C PHE A 392 3.45 -18.84 -19.62
N LYS A 393 4.70 -19.29 -19.74
CA LYS A 393 5.18 -20.48 -19.02
C LYS A 393 5.18 -20.20 -17.52
N TRP A 394 4.80 -21.18 -16.70
CA TRP A 394 4.63 -21.03 -15.25
C TRP A 394 5.88 -20.50 -14.51
N TYR A 395 7.08 -20.75 -15.05
CA TYR A 395 8.36 -20.33 -14.49
C TYR A 395 8.85 -18.96 -14.99
N GLN A 396 8.07 -18.24 -15.79
CA GLN A 396 8.48 -16.99 -16.47
C GLN A 396 9.04 -15.91 -15.54
N PHE A 397 8.54 -15.83 -14.31
CA PHE A 397 8.93 -14.80 -13.35
C PHE A 397 9.99 -15.27 -12.33
N PHE A 398 10.28 -16.58 -12.25
CA PHE A 398 11.27 -17.11 -11.30
C PHE A 398 12.71 -16.62 -11.52
N PRO A 399 13.21 -16.46 -12.75
CA PRO A 399 14.55 -15.92 -12.95
C PRO A 399 14.74 -14.54 -12.32
N GLN A 400 13.70 -13.67 -12.37
CA GLN A 400 13.76 -12.36 -11.74
C GLN A 400 13.78 -12.45 -10.21
N VAL A 401 13.09 -13.40 -9.62
CA VAL A 401 13.18 -13.67 -8.17
C VAL A 401 14.59 -14.13 -7.81
N GLY A 402 15.16 -15.05 -8.60
CA GLY A 402 16.53 -15.53 -8.39
C GLY A 402 17.57 -14.40 -8.42
N THR A 403 17.46 -13.47 -9.37
CA THR A 403 18.36 -12.30 -9.43
C THR A 403 18.17 -11.37 -8.22
N THR A 404 16.93 -11.20 -7.72
CA THR A 404 16.64 -10.41 -6.53
C THR A 404 17.27 -11.01 -5.28
N VAL A 405 17.11 -12.32 -5.09
CA VAL A 405 17.71 -13.06 -3.96
C VAL A 405 19.24 -12.99 -4.01
N LEU A 406 19.84 -13.25 -5.18
CA LEU A 406 21.28 -13.17 -5.35
C LEU A 406 21.81 -11.78 -5.02
N SER A 407 21.14 -10.74 -5.52
CA SER A 407 21.51 -9.35 -5.22
C SER A 407 21.40 -9.04 -3.73
N SER A 408 20.31 -9.46 -3.07
CA SER A 408 20.14 -9.26 -1.62
C SER A 408 21.21 -9.97 -0.81
N LEU A 409 21.52 -11.23 -1.13
CA LEU A 409 22.55 -12.02 -0.44
C LEU A 409 23.94 -11.41 -0.60
N LEU A 410 24.29 -10.99 -1.82
CA LEU A 410 25.58 -10.32 -2.07
C LEU A 410 25.68 -9.00 -1.32
N LEU A 411 24.61 -8.22 -1.30
CA LEU A 411 24.58 -6.95 -0.58
C LEU A 411 24.73 -7.15 0.93
N VAL A 412 24.06 -8.14 1.49
CA VAL A 412 24.18 -8.51 2.91
C VAL A 412 25.59 -9.00 3.22
N ALA A 413 26.17 -9.86 2.38
CA ALA A 413 27.54 -10.36 2.54
C ALA A 413 28.56 -9.20 2.50
N ILE A 414 28.48 -8.31 1.51
CA ILE A 414 29.34 -7.12 1.43
C ILE A 414 29.11 -6.23 2.66
N GLY A 415 27.86 -6.02 3.06
CA GLY A 415 27.51 -5.23 4.23
C GLY A 415 28.16 -5.74 5.51
N PHE A 416 28.14 -7.08 5.75
CA PHE A 416 28.83 -7.67 6.92
C PHE A 416 30.34 -7.57 6.83
N LEU A 417 30.94 -7.67 5.63
CA LEU A 417 32.39 -7.48 5.45
C LEU A 417 32.85 -6.07 5.79
N ILE A 418 32.04 -5.06 5.48
CA ILE A 418 32.41 -3.65 5.75
C ILE A 418 31.89 -3.16 7.11
N LYS A 419 30.94 -3.87 7.76
CA LYS A 419 30.36 -3.47 9.05
C LYS A 419 31.40 -3.11 10.11
N PRO A 420 32.53 -3.84 10.28
CA PRO A 420 33.53 -3.49 11.29
C PRO A 420 34.18 -2.11 11.10
N ILE A 421 34.12 -1.57 9.87
CA ILE A 421 34.71 -0.27 9.51
C ILE A 421 33.65 0.84 9.60
N LEU A 422 32.36 0.48 9.60
CA LEU A 422 31.25 1.43 9.61
C LEU A 422 30.95 1.90 11.04
N PRO A 423 31.00 3.22 11.30
CA PRO A 423 30.62 3.75 12.60
C PRO A 423 29.09 3.67 12.82
N GLY A 424 28.65 3.52 14.06
CA GLY A 424 27.24 3.37 14.42
C GLY A 424 26.86 3.93 15.79
N GLY A 425 27.73 4.71 16.42
CA GLY A 425 27.53 5.27 17.77
C GLY A 425 26.63 6.50 17.82
N SER A 426 26.34 7.13 16.68
CA SER A 426 25.47 8.31 16.58
C SER A 426 24.56 8.25 15.35
N TRP A 427 23.48 9.04 15.37
CA TRP A 427 22.57 9.12 14.22
C TRP A 427 23.24 9.55 12.92
N LEU A 428 24.21 10.48 13.00
CA LEU A 428 24.96 10.95 11.84
C LEU A 428 25.83 9.83 11.26
N GLU A 429 26.51 9.08 12.11
CA GLU A 429 27.34 7.95 11.71
C GLU A 429 26.48 6.83 11.10
N LEU A 430 25.30 6.54 11.68
CA LEU A 430 24.37 5.58 11.11
C LEU A 430 23.89 6.00 9.71
N ILE A 431 23.57 7.27 9.49
CA ILE A 431 23.15 7.79 8.18
C ILE A 431 24.31 7.67 7.17
N LEU A 432 25.54 7.96 7.57
CA LEU A 432 26.72 7.79 6.72
C LEU A 432 26.92 6.32 6.35
N SER A 433 26.85 5.41 7.32
CA SER A 433 26.96 3.96 7.13
C SER A 433 25.85 3.41 6.21
N ALA A 434 24.61 3.85 6.42
CA ALA A 434 23.47 3.51 5.55
C ALA A 434 23.65 4.05 4.13
N THR A 435 24.22 5.25 3.97
CA THR A 435 24.54 5.82 2.67
C THR A 435 25.59 5.01 1.93
N VAL A 436 26.64 4.57 2.61
CA VAL A 436 27.68 3.70 2.03
C VAL A 436 27.07 2.39 1.54
N ILE A 437 26.27 1.71 2.38
CA ILE A 437 25.57 0.47 1.96
C ILE A 437 24.60 0.78 0.80
N GLY A 438 23.93 1.93 0.82
CA GLY A 438 23.02 2.37 -0.25
C GLY A 438 23.73 2.54 -1.59
N VAL A 439 24.89 3.21 -1.60
CA VAL A 439 25.69 3.41 -2.82
C VAL A 439 26.20 2.07 -3.35
N ILE A 440 26.77 1.23 -2.48
CA ILE A 440 27.23 -0.11 -2.87
C ILE A 440 26.04 -0.92 -3.43
N GLY A 441 24.89 -0.84 -2.76
CA GLY A 441 23.67 -1.50 -3.20
C GLY A 441 23.19 -1.04 -4.56
N LEU A 442 23.24 0.24 -4.86
CA LEU A 442 22.92 0.77 -6.18
C LEU A 442 23.88 0.21 -7.24
N VAL A 443 25.18 0.19 -6.98
CA VAL A 443 26.18 -0.36 -7.90
C VAL A 443 25.93 -1.84 -8.14
N VAL A 444 25.80 -2.64 -7.09
CA VAL A 444 25.52 -4.10 -7.20
C VAL A 444 24.25 -4.34 -8.00
N ASN A 445 23.16 -3.63 -7.71
CA ASN A 445 21.89 -3.79 -8.43
C ASN A 445 21.97 -3.38 -9.90
N ILE A 446 22.68 -2.30 -10.24
CA ILE A 446 22.87 -1.87 -11.62
C ILE A 446 23.55 -2.96 -12.44
N TYR A 447 24.51 -3.68 -11.86
CA TYR A 447 25.24 -4.73 -12.60
C TYR A 447 24.53 -6.07 -12.60
N LEU A 448 23.82 -6.46 -11.54
CA LEU A 448 23.17 -7.76 -11.43
C LEU A 448 21.75 -7.78 -11.96
N VAL A 449 20.95 -6.75 -11.66
CA VAL A 449 19.51 -6.74 -11.95
C VAL A 449 19.21 -6.14 -13.32
N LEU A 450 19.97 -5.10 -13.74
CA LEU A 450 19.72 -4.41 -15.00
C LEU A 450 20.50 -5.04 -16.16
N ASN A 451 19.82 -5.23 -17.29
CA ASN A 451 20.42 -5.69 -18.53
C ASN A 451 21.32 -4.60 -19.16
N ALA A 452 22.23 -5.01 -20.07
CA ALA A 452 23.16 -4.10 -20.73
C ALA A 452 22.48 -2.92 -21.45
N GLY A 453 21.28 -3.15 -22.05
CA GLY A 453 20.50 -2.10 -22.70
C GLY A 453 19.90 -1.11 -21.71
N GLU A 454 19.36 -1.62 -20.59
CA GLU A 454 18.77 -0.81 -19.50
C GLU A 454 19.86 0.04 -18.83
N ARG A 455 21.06 -0.50 -18.64
CA ARG A 455 22.23 0.23 -18.13
C ARG A 455 22.64 1.38 -19.04
N ARG A 456 22.78 1.11 -20.36
CA ARG A 456 23.12 2.16 -21.35
C ARG A 456 22.09 3.29 -21.36
N TYR A 457 20.80 2.97 -21.28
CA TYR A 457 19.73 3.96 -21.23
C TYR A 457 19.81 4.81 -19.95
N LEU A 458 20.09 4.19 -18.82
CA LEU A 458 20.21 4.86 -17.54
C LEU A 458 21.42 5.81 -17.51
N PHE A 459 22.60 5.31 -17.91
CA PHE A 459 23.80 6.12 -18.01
C PHE A 459 23.69 7.24 -19.07
N GLY A 460 23.00 6.98 -20.18
CA GLY A 460 22.74 8.00 -21.19
C GLY A 460 21.89 9.15 -20.65
N LYS A 461 20.82 8.86 -19.90
CA LYS A 461 20.00 9.89 -19.25
C LYS A 461 20.75 10.68 -18.17
N VAL A 462 21.56 9.99 -17.36
CA VAL A 462 22.38 10.66 -16.33
C VAL A 462 23.39 11.60 -17.00
N ARG A 463 24.07 11.13 -18.05
CA ARG A 463 25.03 11.95 -18.83
C ARG A 463 24.36 13.17 -19.48
N GLN A 464 23.14 13.00 -20.00
CA GLN A 464 22.36 14.10 -20.58
C GLN A 464 21.94 15.16 -19.55
N LYS A 465 21.69 14.75 -18.30
CA LYS A 465 21.36 15.68 -17.20
C LYS A 465 22.58 16.34 -16.58
N LEU A 466 23.72 15.66 -16.53
CA LEU A 466 24.98 16.18 -15.97
C LEU A 466 25.77 16.97 -16.99
N GLY A 467 25.53 16.81 -18.28
CA GLY A 467 26.15 17.54 -19.37
C GLY A 467 25.43 18.83 -19.79
N ARG A 468 24.49 19.24 -18.98
CA ARG A 468 23.89 20.59 -18.93
C ARG A 468 24.40 21.32 -17.70
#